data_e48d6a9f528ec9fb255fdba4610b95eb
#
_entry.id   e48d6a9f528ec9fb255fdba4610b95eb
#
_cell.length_a   1.000
_cell.length_b   1.000
_cell.length_c   1.000
_cell.angle_alpha   90.00
_cell.angle_beta   90.00
_cell.angle_gamma   90.00
#
_symmetry.space_group_name_H-M   'P 1'
#
loop_
_entity.id
_entity.type
_entity.pdbx_description
1 polymer ?
#
loop_
_entity_poly.entity_id
_entity_poly.type
_entity_poly.pdbx_seq_one_letter_code
_entity_poly.pdbx_strand_id
1 'polypeptide(L)'
;MKPNNNTNKGVDYWTNRISELEMPALCSTVKSLEKLAKDDVSSLALLGRSVMHDNALTSRILRVANSAIYHKGSSQISTVSRAAIVLGFDAVRNICITAKLLSSLLESKNLAPNVYQRLIKLMAKAFQAAMIARMMLSHHDEEMQEEAFIASLLYHIGESAFWSIGGEFTEELDLTLCQCETPAEERSATREALGASFLQLTQSIARNWGLGELLIQALNYPEDQRPDIRAIFLADKLCDILSQPVLDKLELAKRMTQAASFTGLEEKEFLVRMQRCANATHKLAEVYGAKVLLDYLPDPKRIVAAEPDLPPIPLDMPVYQVNLNIQLAKLRELTGFAINKADFNQIMQTVLEGILEGIGVDRCGVLLLSPSRKQLQPRVILGRDADAIKQEFIIDLSDKRGLFHQAMEHKAPLWVDDPSSKKWQEQCKELQARHVSRQGFLLAPLLVDSKVIGFYYADRGPSERAFEEVDFQSFIHFSQLANVCFTVSLR
;
A
#
# COMPACT_ATOMS: atom_id res chain seq x y z
N MET A 1 -45.43 -33.83 15.40
CA MET A 1 -44.05 -34.29 15.65
C MET A 1 -43.24 -34.03 14.39
N LYS A 2 -42.50 -32.93 14.36
CA LYS A 2 -41.47 -32.69 13.30
C LYS A 2 -40.25 -33.55 13.67
N PRO A 3 -39.59 -34.20 12.73
CA PRO A 3 -38.40 -34.99 13.03
C PRO A 3 -37.30 -34.05 13.52
N ASN A 4 -36.81 -34.32 14.72
CA ASN A 4 -35.68 -33.65 15.35
C ASN A 4 -34.39 -34.08 14.61
N ASN A 5 -34.09 -33.45 13.48
CA ASN A 5 -32.85 -33.66 12.72
C ASN A 5 -31.74 -32.78 13.32
N ASN A 6 -31.49 -32.90 14.62
CA ASN A 6 -30.34 -32.34 15.29
C ASN A 6 -29.13 -33.27 15.12
N THR A 7 -28.77 -33.57 13.87
CA THR A 7 -27.44 -34.09 13.56
C THR A 7 -26.49 -32.93 13.77
N ASN A 8 -25.63 -33.01 14.77
CA ASN A 8 -24.56 -32.11 15.12
C ASN A 8 -23.75 -31.78 13.84
N LYS A 9 -24.04 -30.62 13.21
CA LYS A 9 -23.42 -30.19 11.97
C LYS A 9 -22.04 -29.58 12.28
N GLY A 10 -21.11 -30.38 12.83
CA GLY A 10 -19.81 -29.89 13.28
C GLY A 10 -18.94 -29.21 12.21
N VAL A 11 -17.72 -28.83 12.58
CA VAL A 11 -16.74 -28.12 11.72
C VAL A 11 -16.59 -28.75 10.34
N ASP A 12 -16.44 -30.07 10.27
CA ASP A 12 -16.20 -30.79 9.01
C ASP A 12 -17.38 -30.66 8.03
N TYR A 13 -18.60 -30.73 8.55
CA TYR A 13 -19.82 -30.54 7.74
C TYR A 13 -19.80 -29.14 7.06
N TRP A 14 -19.57 -28.09 7.84
CA TRP A 14 -19.58 -26.73 7.31
C TRP A 14 -18.39 -26.48 6.38
N THR A 15 -17.21 -26.97 6.73
CA THR A 15 -16.02 -26.85 5.88
C THR A 15 -16.22 -27.47 4.50
N ASN A 16 -16.76 -28.69 4.45
CA ASN A 16 -17.04 -29.40 3.20
C ASN A 16 -18.13 -28.67 2.41
N ARG A 17 -19.22 -28.29 3.05
CA ARG A 17 -20.32 -27.56 2.41
C ARG A 17 -19.84 -26.27 1.77
N ILE A 18 -19.08 -25.45 2.51
CA ILE A 18 -18.53 -24.19 1.99
C ILE A 18 -17.58 -24.45 0.82
N SER A 19 -16.69 -25.43 0.96
CA SER A 19 -15.65 -25.69 -0.04
C SER A 19 -16.19 -26.25 -1.35
N GLU A 20 -17.21 -27.12 -1.28
CA GLU A 20 -17.69 -27.88 -2.44
C GLU A 20 -18.95 -27.30 -3.07
N LEU A 21 -19.83 -26.72 -2.27
CA LEU A 21 -21.14 -26.27 -2.73
C LEU A 21 -21.27 -24.76 -2.87
N GLU A 22 -20.77 -23.99 -1.90
CA GLU A 22 -21.02 -22.56 -1.82
C GLU A 22 -19.91 -21.71 -2.47
N MET A 23 -18.64 -22.10 -2.29
CA MET A 23 -17.49 -21.33 -2.77
C MET A 23 -16.45 -22.16 -3.53
N PRO A 24 -16.84 -23.07 -4.43
CA PRO A 24 -15.90 -23.96 -5.10
C PRO A 24 -14.91 -23.19 -5.99
N ALA A 25 -15.34 -22.10 -6.61
CA ALA A 25 -14.49 -21.27 -7.47
C ALA A 25 -13.41 -20.51 -6.67
N LEU A 26 -13.75 -20.00 -5.47
CA LEU A 26 -12.76 -19.37 -4.59
C LEU A 26 -11.77 -20.41 -4.05
N CYS A 27 -12.28 -21.55 -3.55
CA CYS A 27 -11.46 -22.64 -3.05
C CYS A 27 -10.47 -23.14 -4.12
N SER A 28 -10.95 -23.39 -5.36
CA SER A 28 -10.12 -23.83 -6.47
C SER A 28 -9.05 -22.79 -6.86
N THR A 29 -9.42 -21.50 -6.90
CA THR A 29 -8.48 -20.41 -7.20
C THR A 29 -7.37 -20.33 -6.16
N VAL A 30 -7.74 -20.34 -4.87
CA VAL A 30 -6.77 -20.27 -3.77
C VAL A 30 -5.81 -21.46 -3.82
N LYS A 31 -6.34 -22.69 -3.90
CA LYS A 31 -5.50 -23.91 -3.99
C LYS A 31 -4.54 -23.90 -5.17
N SER A 32 -4.97 -23.38 -6.32
CA SER A 32 -4.13 -23.26 -7.51
C SER A 32 -3.00 -22.24 -7.30
N LEU A 33 -3.31 -21.08 -6.71
CA LEU A 33 -2.33 -20.03 -6.42
C LEU A 33 -1.31 -20.46 -5.36
N GLU A 34 -1.75 -21.14 -4.31
CA GLU A 34 -0.86 -21.68 -3.27
C GLU A 34 0.06 -22.80 -3.80
N LYS A 35 -0.43 -23.64 -4.71
CA LYS A 35 0.41 -24.64 -5.38
C LYS A 35 1.49 -23.98 -6.23
N LEU A 36 1.15 -22.89 -6.94
CA LEU A 36 2.10 -22.14 -7.77
C LEU A 36 3.15 -21.41 -6.92
N ALA A 37 2.79 -20.93 -5.74
CA ALA A 37 3.73 -20.28 -4.81
C ALA A 37 4.85 -21.20 -4.32
N LYS A 38 4.61 -22.53 -4.30
CA LYS A 38 5.59 -23.55 -3.88
C LYS A 38 6.52 -24.03 -5.01
N ASP A 39 6.32 -23.55 -6.25
CA ASP A 39 7.04 -24.01 -7.43
C ASP A 39 7.86 -22.85 -8.04
N ASP A 40 9.12 -22.76 -7.62
CA ASP A 40 10.02 -21.63 -7.91
C ASP A 40 10.33 -21.35 -9.40
N VAL A 41 10.13 -22.30 -10.30
CA VAL A 41 10.67 -22.22 -11.67
C VAL A 41 9.64 -21.87 -12.74
N SER A 42 8.37 -22.19 -12.54
CA SER A 42 7.31 -22.05 -13.57
C SER A 42 6.17 -21.12 -13.19
N SER A 43 6.24 -20.49 -12.03
CA SER A 43 5.14 -19.79 -11.37
C SER A 43 4.52 -18.64 -12.15
N LEU A 44 5.31 -17.77 -12.77
CA LEU A 44 4.81 -16.55 -13.44
C LEU A 44 3.96 -16.83 -14.70
N ALA A 45 4.41 -17.75 -15.56
CA ALA A 45 3.68 -18.09 -16.78
C ALA A 45 2.40 -18.89 -16.46
N LEU A 46 2.45 -19.75 -15.44
CA LEU A 46 1.31 -20.53 -14.97
C LEU A 46 0.27 -19.67 -14.25
N LEU A 47 0.71 -18.69 -13.45
CA LEU A 47 -0.17 -17.69 -12.82
C LEU A 47 -0.99 -16.95 -13.89
N GLY A 48 -0.31 -16.44 -14.92
CA GLY A 48 -0.98 -15.77 -16.04
C GLY A 48 -2.04 -16.66 -16.69
N ARG A 49 -1.71 -17.93 -16.97
CA ARG A 49 -2.65 -18.88 -17.59
C ARG A 49 -3.84 -19.22 -16.69
N SER A 50 -3.63 -19.45 -15.40
CA SER A 50 -4.70 -19.79 -14.45
C SER A 50 -5.74 -18.68 -14.31
N VAL A 51 -5.31 -17.42 -14.46
CA VAL A 51 -6.15 -16.25 -14.27
C VAL A 51 -6.78 -15.75 -15.58
N MET A 52 -6.10 -15.93 -16.74
CA MET A 52 -6.57 -15.42 -18.04
C MET A 52 -7.88 -16.02 -18.54
N HIS A 53 -8.33 -17.16 -17.98
CA HIS A 53 -9.62 -17.76 -18.33
C HIS A 53 -10.83 -17.02 -17.71
N ASP A 54 -10.59 -16.16 -16.69
CA ASP A 54 -11.61 -15.31 -16.06
C ASP A 54 -11.35 -13.85 -16.46
N ASN A 55 -12.05 -13.38 -17.49
CA ASN A 55 -11.90 -12.02 -18.01
C ASN A 55 -12.24 -10.93 -16.98
N ALA A 56 -13.21 -11.19 -16.10
CA ALA A 56 -13.59 -10.24 -15.05
C ALA A 56 -12.49 -10.13 -14.00
N LEU A 57 -11.94 -11.26 -13.56
CA LEU A 57 -10.83 -11.32 -12.63
C LEU A 57 -9.58 -10.68 -13.22
N THR A 58 -9.22 -11.03 -14.45
CA THR A 58 -8.08 -10.42 -15.17
C THR A 58 -8.19 -8.90 -15.25
N SER A 59 -9.35 -8.38 -15.63
CA SER A 59 -9.59 -6.93 -15.70
C SER A 59 -9.46 -6.26 -14.32
N ARG A 60 -9.94 -6.90 -13.27
CA ARG A 60 -9.87 -6.40 -11.89
C ARG A 60 -8.43 -6.39 -11.39
N ILE A 61 -7.66 -7.45 -11.63
CA ILE A 61 -6.23 -7.54 -11.29
C ILE A 61 -5.45 -6.42 -11.97
N LEU A 62 -5.65 -6.20 -13.27
CA LEU A 62 -4.94 -5.16 -14.01
C LEU A 62 -5.29 -3.75 -13.50
N ARG A 63 -6.55 -3.50 -13.12
CA ARG A 63 -6.93 -2.22 -12.49
C ARG A 63 -6.24 -2.00 -11.15
N VAL A 64 -6.21 -3.03 -10.29
CA VAL A 64 -5.53 -2.96 -9.00
C VAL A 64 -4.03 -2.79 -9.18
N ALA A 65 -3.42 -3.59 -10.06
CA ALA A 65 -2.00 -3.52 -10.38
C ALA A 65 -1.58 -2.14 -10.91
N ASN A 66 -2.44 -1.45 -11.65
CA ASN A 66 -2.20 -0.09 -12.15
C ASN A 66 -2.64 1.01 -11.17
N SER A 67 -3.17 0.67 -9.99
CA SER A 67 -3.52 1.67 -9.00
C SER A 67 -2.28 2.29 -8.36
N ALA A 68 -2.40 3.53 -7.85
CA ALA A 68 -1.31 4.23 -7.19
C ALA A 68 -0.76 3.52 -5.93
N ILE A 69 -1.47 2.53 -5.41
CA ILE A 69 -1.05 1.72 -4.26
C ILE A 69 0.01 0.66 -4.66
N TYR A 70 -0.13 0.11 -5.87
CA TYR A 70 0.74 -0.96 -6.34
C TYR A 70 1.70 -0.53 -7.46
N HIS A 71 1.31 0.42 -8.29
CA HIS A 71 2.11 0.83 -9.44
C HIS A 71 2.59 2.27 -9.33
N LYS A 72 3.89 2.43 -9.22
CA LYS A 72 4.59 3.71 -9.08
C LYS A 72 5.28 4.15 -10.37
N GLY A 73 5.22 3.31 -11.43
CA GLY A 73 5.88 3.56 -12.71
C GLY A 73 4.99 4.31 -13.70
N SER A 74 5.60 4.85 -14.76
CA SER A 74 4.89 5.58 -15.83
C SER A 74 4.29 4.67 -16.91
N SER A 75 4.68 3.39 -16.99
CA SER A 75 4.23 2.46 -18.04
C SER A 75 3.07 1.61 -17.55
N GLN A 76 1.92 1.68 -18.24
CA GLN A 76 0.75 0.88 -17.91
C GLN A 76 1.03 -0.63 -17.98
N ILE A 77 0.64 -1.35 -16.93
CA ILE A 77 0.68 -2.81 -16.86
C ILE A 77 -0.51 -3.36 -17.65
N SER A 78 -0.22 -4.05 -18.76
CA SER A 78 -1.24 -4.55 -19.69
C SER A 78 -1.51 -6.05 -19.61
N THR A 79 -0.67 -6.81 -18.88
CA THR A 79 -0.83 -8.26 -18.70
C THR A 79 -0.55 -8.69 -17.28
N VAL A 80 -1.18 -9.79 -16.84
CA VAL A 80 -0.95 -10.36 -15.49
C VAL A 80 0.51 -10.81 -15.33
N SER A 81 1.11 -11.37 -16.39
CA SER A 81 2.53 -11.74 -16.34
C SER A 81 3.45 -10.54 -16.14
N ARG A 82 3.14 -9.39 -16.77
CA ARG A 82 3.90 -8.16 -16.55
C ARG A 82 3.64 -7.58 -15.14
N ALA A 83 2.42 -7.70 -14.63
CA ALA A 83 2.13 -7.35 -13.22
C ALA A 83 3.01 -8.15 -12.27
N ALA A 84 3.15 -9.46 -12.49
CA ALA A 84 3.97 -10.33 -11.65
C ALA A 84 5.48 -10.03 -11.74
N ILE A 85 5.96 -9.54 -12.90
CA ILE A 85 7.36 -9.10 -13.03
C ILE A 85 7.61 -7.78 -12.31
N VAL A 86 6.64 -6.85 -12.34
CA VAL A 86 6.80 -5.49 -11.79
C VAL A 86 6.51 -5.43 -10.28
N LEU A 87 5.48 -6.15 -9.82
CA LEU A 87 5.00 -6.13 -8.44
C LEU A 87 5.49 -7.32 -7.60
N GLY A 88 6.08 -8.33 -8.25
CA GLY A 88 6.37 -9.60 -7.62
C GLY A 88 5.21 -10.58 -7.66
N PHE A 89 5.52 -11.87 -7.45
CA PHE A 89 4.54 -12.96 -7.49
C PHE A 89 3.51 -12.83 -6.35
N ASP A 90 3.97 -12.57 -5.13
CA ASP A 90 3.13 -12.54 -3.94
C ASP A 90 2.11 -11.41 -3.98
N ALA A 91 2.49 -10.22 -4.41
CA ALA A 91 1.56 -9.11 -4.58
C ALA A 91 0.46 -9.45 -5.59
N VAL A 92 0.79 -10.06 -6.74
CA VAL A 92 -0.22 -10.45 -7.73
C VAL A 92 -1.09 -11.59 -7.23
N ARG A 93 -0.51 -12.60 -6.53
CA ARG A 93 -1.26 -13.66 -5.85
C ARG A 93 -2.29 -13.06 -4.90
N ASN A 94 -1.89 -12.15 -4.05
CA ASN A 94 -2.75 -11.51 -3.07
C ASN A 94 -3.86 -10.66 -3.73
N ILE A 95 -3.53 -9.93 -4.80
CA ILE A 95 -4.53 -9.22 -5.60
C ILE A 95 -5.57 -10.20 -6.17
N CYS A 96 -5.13 -11.35 -6.69
CA CYS A 96 -6.02 -12.39 -7.21
C CYS A 96 -6.96 -12.95 -6.13
N ILE A 97 -6.41 -13.32 -4.97
CA ILE A 97 -7.19 -13.87 -3.85
C ILE A 97 -8.20 -12.82 -3.36
N THR A 98 -7.75 -11.58 -3.15
CA THR A 98 -8.61 -10.47 -2.71
C THR A 98 -9.74 -10.22 -3.71
N ALA A 99 -9.42 -10.11 -5.00
CA ALA A 99 -10.42 -9.86 -6.03
C ALA A 99 -11.45 -10.99 -6.12
N LYS A 100 -10.99 -12.24 -6.01
CA LYS A 100 -11.88 -13.41 -6.06
C LYS A 100 -12.74 -13.53 -4.80
N LEU A 101 -12.16 -13.27 -3.63
CA LEU A 101 -12.89 -13.23 -2.36
C LEU A 101 -14.03 -12.22 -2.42
N LEU A 102 -13.71 -10.96 -2.80
CA LEU A 102 -14.69 -9.89 -2.89
C LEU A 102 -15.81 -10.23 -3.89
N SER A 103 -15.47 -10.76 -5.08
CA SER A 103 -16.51 -11.14 -6.04
C SER A 103 -17.38 -12.29 -5.55
N SER A 104 -16.79 -13.32 -4.96
CA SER A 104 -17.54 -14.49 -4.49
C SER A 104 -18.50 -14.17 -3.35
N LEU A 105 -18.10 -13.29 -2.43
CA LEU A 105 -18.91 -12.92 -1.26
C LEU A 105 -19.92 -11.80 -1.58
N LEU A 106 -19.54 -10.78 -2.38
CA LEU A 106 -20.42 -9.66 -2.68
C LEU A 106 -21.48 -9.96 -3.75
N GLU A 107 -21.23 -10.97 -4.61
CA GLU A 107 -22.16 -11.38 -5.67
C GLU A 107 -23.18 -12.44 -5.20
N SER A 108 -23.20 -12.80 -3.91
CA SER A 108 -24.21 -13.68 -3.33
C SER A 108 -25.60 -13.08 -3.45
N LYS A 109 -26.39 -13.58 -4.43
CA LYS A 109 -27.65 -12.94 -4.89
C LYS A 109 -28.89 -13.22 -4.05
N ASN A 110 -28.83 -14.15 -3.10
CA ASN A 110 -30.04 -14.65 -2.40
C ASN A 110 -29.94 -14.50 -0.88
N LEU A 111 -29.24 -13.46 -0.38
CA LEU A 111 -29.16 -13.22 1.06
C LEU A 111 -30.30 -12.31 1.53
N ALA A 112 -30.88 -12.61 2.68
CA ALA A 112 -31.76 -11.68 3.36
C ALA A 112 -31.01 -10.37 3.68
N PRO A 113 -31.66 -9.20 3.65
CA PRO A 113 -30.98 -7.90 3.80
C PRO A 113 -30.14 -7.76 5.08
N ASN A 114 -30.59 -8.31 6.20
CA ASN A 114 -29.89 -8.32 7.47
C ASN A 114 -28.62 -9.19 7.43
N VAL A 115 -28.70 -10.41 6.88
CA VAL A 115 -27.58 -11.32 6.69
C VAL A 115 -26.56 -10.70 5.72
N TYR A 116 -27.00 -10.11 4.63
CA TYR A 116 -26.16 -9.39 3.70
C TYR A 116 -25.43 -8.22 4.37
N GLN A 117 -26.14 -7.42 5.16
CA GLN A 117 -25.53 -6.31 5.89
C GLN A 117 -24.46 -6.78 6.88
N ARG A 118 -24.71 -7.91 7.59
CA ARG A 118 -23.73 -8.53 8.49
C ARG A 118 -22.47 -8.95 7.74
N LEU A 119 -22.65 -9.61 6.60
CA LEU A 119 -21.54 -10.02 5.72
C LEU A 119 -20.72 -8.82 5.25
N ILE A 120 -21.37 -7.75 4.75
CA ILE A 120 -20.70 -6.54 4.30
C ILE A 120 -19.90 -5.86 5.42
N LYS A 121 -20.47 -5.75 6.61
CA LYS A 121 -19.77 -5.18 7.78
C LYS A 121 -18.52 -5.99 8.14
N LEU A 122 -18.64 -7.31 8.14
CA LEU A 122 -17.52 -8.21 8.44
C LEU A 122 -16.41 -8.10 7.39
N MET A 123 -16.78 -8.04 6.11
CA MET A 123 -15.82 -7.86 5.02
C MET A 123 -15.14 -6.48 5.05
N ALA A 124 -15.89 -5.41 5.33
CA ALA A 124 -15.34 -4.06 5.47
C ALA A 124 -14.33 -3.99 6.63
N LYS A 125 -14.68 -4.61 7.78
CA LYS A 125 -13.78 -4.76 8.91
C LYS A 125 -12.49 -5.50 8.53
N ALA A 126 -12.60 -6.66 7.91
CA ALA A 126 -11.45 -7.46 7.50
C ALA A 126 -10.56 -6.73 6.48
N PHE A 127 -11.16 -6.01 5.53
CA PHE A 127 -10.43 -5.26 4.53
C PHE A 127 -9.67 -4.07 5.13
N GLN A 128 -10.28 -3.33 6.06
CA GLN A 128 -9.62 -2.25 6.80
C GLN A 128 -8.51 -2.80 7.71
N ALA A 129 -8.74 -3.93 8.40
CA ALA A 129 -7.75 -4.58 9.25
C ALA A 129 -6.52 -5.02 8.44
N ALA A 130 -6.73 -5.60 7.25
CA ALA A 130 -5.65 -5.98 6.36
C ALA A 130 -4.76 -4.79 5.96
N MET A 131 -5.36 -3.64 5.66
CA MET A 131 -4.63 -2.42 5.34
C MET A 131 -3.88 -1.85 6.55
N ILE A 132 -4.46 -1.91 7.75
CA ILE A 132 -3.80 -1.48 8.99
C ILE A 132 -2.64 -2.41 9.35
N ALA A 133 -2.80 -3.74 9.23
CA ALA A 133 -1.71 -4.70 9.47
C ALA A 133 -0.52 -4.44 8.55
N ARG A 134 -0.77 -4.25 7.24
CA ARG A 134 0.25 -3.87 6.27
C ARG A 134 0.93 -2.55 6.61
N MET A 135 0.15 -1.52 6.99
CA MET A 135 0.68 -0.21 7.41
C MET A 135 1.59 -0.33 8.63
N MET A 136 1.21 -1.12 9.63
CA MET A 136 2.02 -1.32 10.83
C MET A 136 3.35 -2.01 10.56
N LEU A 137 3.45 -2.78 9.47
CA LEU A 137 4.66 -3.46 9.02
C LEU A 137 5.46 -2.67 7.97
N SER A 138 5.20 -1.38 7.79
CA SER A 138 5.84 -0.54 6.76
C SER A 138 7.37 -0.49 6.83
N HIS A 139 7.98 -0.86 7.95
CA HIS A 139 9.44 -0.94 8.14
C HIS A 139 10.01 -2.36 7.93
N HIS A 140 9.16 -3.33 7.61
CA HIS A 140 9.57 -4.71 7.29
C HIS A 140 9.58 -4.92 5.77
N ASP A 141 10.09 -6.07 5.32
CA ASP A 141 10.12 -6.42 3.91
C ASP A 141 8.71 -6.52 3.29
N GLU A 142 8.63 -6.39 1.98
CA GLU A 142 7.35 -6.39 1.26
C GLU A 142 6.64 -7.75 1.35
N GLU A 143 7.38 -8.84 1.42
CA GLU A 143 6.83 -10.20 1.54
C GLU A 143 6.04 -10.32 2.85
N MET A 144 6.64 -9.94 3.99
CA MET A 144 5.95 -9.94 5.29
C MET A 144 4.71 -9.02 5.29
N GLN A 145 4.80 -7.85 4.66
CA GLN A 145 3.66 -6.93 4.54
C GLN A 145 2.50 -7.55 3.75
N GLU A 146 2.80 -8.19 2.62
CA GLU A 146 1.80 -8.83 1.77
C GLU A 146 1.21 -10.09 2.41
N GLU A 147 2.02 -10.90 3.10
CA GLU A 147 1.54 -12.06 3.85
C GLU A 147 0.63 -11.64 5.01
N ALA A 148 0.99 -10.62 5.77
CA ALA A 148 0.17 -10.09 6.85
C ALA A 148 -1.14 -9.47 6.33
N PHE A 149 -1.09 -8.79 5.17
CA PHE A 149 -2.30 -8.28 4.51
C PHE A 149 -3.28 -9.39 4.20
N ILE A 150 -2.84 -10.46 3.50
CA ILE A 150 -3.76 -11.54 3.11
C ILE A 150 -4.23 -12.36 4.31
N ALA A 151 -3.35 -12.63 5.29
CA ALA A 151 -3.74 -13.33 6.50
C ALA A 151 -4.77 -12.53 7.31
N SER A 152 -4.61 -11.22 7.42
CA SER A 152 -5.58 -10.34 8.09
C SER A 152 -6.92 -10.27 7.34
N LEU A 153 -6.89 -10.19 6.00
CA LEU A 153 -8.10 -10.20 5.17
C LEU A 153 -8.91 -11.50 5.34
N LEU A 154 -8.22 -12.62 5.47
CA LEU A 154 -8.83 -13.95 5.60
C LEU A 154 -9.07 -14.36 7.07
N TYR A 155 -8.74 -13.53 8.04
CA TYR A 155 -8.81 -13.84 9.46
C TYR A 155 -10.21 -14.27 9.93
N HIS A 156 -11.25 -13.77 9.27
CA HIS A 156 -12.66 -14.11 9.52
C HIS A 156 -13.32 -14.88 8.35
N ILE A 157 -12.54 -15.56 7.52
CA ILE A 157 -13.07 -16.22 6.30
C ILE A 157 -14.14 -17.26 6.62
N GLY A 158 -14.02 -18.00 7.73
CA GLY A 158 -15.01 -19.00 8.12
C GLY A 158 -16.38 -18.39 8.42
N GLU A 159 -16.40 -17.25 9.11
CA GLU A 159 -17.63 -16.51 9.38
C GLU A 159 -18.20 -15.88 8.10
N SER A 160 -17.37 -15.21 7.31
CA SER A 160 -17.79 -14.59 6.04
C SER A 160 -18.37 -15.62 5.07
N ALA A 161 -17.72 -16.78 4.95
CA ALA A 161 -18.16 -17.87 4.10
C ALA A 161 -19.46 -18.50 4.61
N PHE A 162 -19.63 -18.61 5.93
CA PHE A 162 -20.88 -19.08 6.52
C PHE A 162 -22.06 -18.15 6.20
N TRP A 163 -21.91 -16.85 6.42
CA TRP A 163 -22.97 -15.89 6.12
C TRP A 163 -23.30 -15.83 4.62
N SER A 164 -22.36 -16.12 3.73
CA SER A 164 -22.59 -16.17 2.29
C SER A 164 -23.47 -17.34 1.82
N ILE A 165 -23.69 -18.36 2.67
CA ILE A 165 -24.56 -19.49 2.36
C ILE A 165 -26.00 -19.02 2.17
N GLY A 166 -26.48 -18.11 3.03
CA GLY A 166 -27.84 -17.62 3.02
C GLY A 166 -28.89 -18.65 3.43
N GLY A 167 -30.16 -18.28 3.29
CA GLY A 167 -31.31 -19.12 3.60
C GLY A 167 -31.74 -19.11 5.07
N GLU A 168 -32.80 -19.84 5.36
CA GLU A 168 -33.50 -19.83 6.64
C GLU A 168 -32.60 -20.03 7.86
N PHE A 169 -31.61 -20.92 7.74
CA PHE A 169 -30.68 -21.20 8.84
C PHE A 169 -29.79 -20.02 9.22
N THR A 170 -29.29 -19.27 8.25
CA THR A 170 -28.47 -18.06 8.52
C THR A 170 -29.33 -16.92 9.04
N GLU A 171 -30.57 -16.81 8.59
CA GLU A 171 -31.54 -15.82 9.07
C GLU A 171 -31.96 -16.09 10.54
N GLU A 172 -32.23 -17.34 10.90
CA GLU A 172 -32.53 -17.73 12.27
C GLU A 172 -31.36 -17.46 13.22
N LEU A 173 -30.14 -17.78 12.79
CA LEU A 173 -28.96 -17.52 13.60
C LEU A 173 -28.73 -15.99 13.74
N ASP A 174 -28.88 -15.19 12.67
CA ASP A 174 -28.74 -13.74 12.75
C ASP A 174 -29.72 -13.12 13.73
N LEU A 175 -30.99 -13.57 13.72
CA LEU A 175 -32.01 -13.14 14.67
C LEU A 175 -31.63 -13.51 16.11
N THR A 176 -31.08 -14.69 16.32
CA THR A 176 -30.63 -15.15 17.64
C THR A 176 -29.46 -14.28 18.15
N LEU A 177 -28.47 -14.01 17.28
CA LEU A 177 -27.31 -13.19 17.64
C LEU A 177 -27.70 -11.72 17.91
N CYS A 178 -28.71 -11.21 17.23
CA CYS A 178 -29.25 -9.84 17.50
C CYS A 178 -29.91 -9.72 18.90
N GLN A 179 -30.27 -10.84 19.53
CA GLN A 179 -30.85 -10.85 20.88
C GLN A 179 -29.81 -11.03 21.98
N CYS A 180 -28.56 -11.36 21.64
CA CYS A 180 -27.48 -11.52 22.60
C CYS A 180 -27.00 -10.14 23.09
N GLU A 181 -26.84 -10.00 24.39
CA GLU A 181 -26.34 -8.78 25.02
C GLU A 181 -24.82 -8.78 25.19
N THR A 182 -24.20 -9.95 25.21
CA THR A 182 -22.77 -10.11 25.44
C THR A 182 -22.09 -10.95 24.37
N PRO A 183 -20.80 -10.70 24.08
CA PRO A 183 -20.01 -11.54 23.18
C PRO A 183 -19.89 -13.01 23.63
N ALA A 184 -20.07 -13.29 24.92
CA ALA A 184 -20.09 -14.64 25.46
C ALA A 184 -21.36 -15.40 25.04
N GLU A 185 -22.51 -14.73 25.08
CA GLU A 185 -23.79 -15.25 24.61
C GLU A 185 -23.76 -15.51 23.11
N GLU A 186 -23.23 -14.58 22.30
CA GLU A 186 -23.08 -14.78 20.85
C GLU A 186 -22.22 -16.00 20.53
N ARG A 187 -21.12 -16.21 21.26
CA ARG A 187 -20.27 -17.40 21.10
C ARG A 187 -21.00 -18.68 21.48
N SER A 188 -21.82 -18.65 22.52
CA SER A 188 -22.63 -19.81 22.96
C SER A 188 -23.68 -20.14 21.92
N ALA A 189 -24.47 -19.18 21.49
CA ALA A 189 -25.50 -19.33 20.47
C ALA A 189 -24.93 -19.87 19.14
N THR A 190 -23.78 -19.34 18.73
CA THR A 190 -23.08 -19.82 17.53
C THR A 190 -22.69 -21.30 17.66
N ARG A 191 -22.10 -21.69 18.81
CA ARG A 191 -21.71 -23.09 19.03
C ARG A 191 -22.90 -24.01 19.10
N GLU A 192 -24.00 -23.58 19.68
CA GLU A 192 -25.24 -24.36 19.74
C GLU A 192 -25.84 -24.59 18.35
N ALA A 193 -25.86 -23.53 17.52
CA ALA A 193 -26.41 -23.58 16.16
C ALA A 193 -25.54 -24.39 15.20
N LEU A 194 -24.22 -24.15 15.20
CA LEU A 194 -23.28 -24.74 14.23
C LEU A 194 -22.65 -26.07 14.69
N GLY A 195 -22.64 -26.33 15.99
CA GLY A 195 -21.78 -27.38 16.58
C GLY A 195 -20.30 -27.03 16.58
N ALA A 196 -19.95 -25.75 16.30
CA ALA A 196 -18.59 -25.23 16.21
C ALA A 196 -18.55 -23.70 16.42
N SER A 197 -17.39 -23.15 16.77
CA SER A 197 -17.18 -21.71 16.72
C SER A 197 -16.76 -21.24 15.32
N PHE A 198 -16.97 -19.95 14.98
CA PHE A 198 -16.44 -19.37 13.74
C PHE A 198 -14.92 -19.45 13.66
N LEU A 199 -14.21 -19.35 14.79
CA LEU A 199 -12.77 -19.56 14.84
C LEU A 199 -12.38 -20.98 14.39
N GLN A 200 -13.03 -22.01 14.92
CA GLN A 200 -12.80 -23.39 14.51
C GLN A 200 -13.10 -23.59 13.02
N LEU A 201 -14.16 -22.99 12.52
CA LEU A 201 -14.51 -23.04 11.11
C LEU A 201 -13.45 -22.35 10.24
N THR A 202 -12.97 -21.17 10.64
CA THR A 202 -11.87 -20.47 9.96
C THR A 202 -10.59 -21.32 9.94
N GLN A 203 -10.22 -21.91 11.07
CA GLN A 203 -9.04 -22.78 11.17
C GLN A 203 -9.16 -24.01 10.24
N SER A 204 -10.34 -24.61 10.16
CA SER A 204 -10.58 -25.78 9.31
C SER A 204 -10.53 -25.38 7.82
N ILE A 205 -11.15 -24.27 7.43
CA ILE A 205 -11.09 -23.75 6.07
C ILE A 205 -9.65 -23.36 5.70
N ALA A 206 -8.93 -22.70 6.59
CA ALA A 206 -7.55 -22.30 6.34
C ALA A 206 -6.65 -23.50 6.04
N ARG A 207 -6.78 -24.59 6.79
CA ARG A 207 -6.06 -25.85 6.54
C ARG A 207 -6.51 -26.54 5.25
N ASN A 208 -7.83 -26.64 5.03
CA ASN A 208 -8.39 -27.35 3.86
C ASN A 208 -8.04 -26.65 2.54
N TRP A 209 -8.04 -25.33 2.52
CA TRP A 209 -7.73 -24.53 1.34
C TRP A 209 -6.24 -24.25 1.19
N GLY A 210 -5.42 -24.43 2.25
CA GLY A 210 -4.00 -24.12 2.27
C GLY A 210 -3.73 -22.60 2.29
N LEU A 211 -4.45 -21.84 3.13
CA LEU A 211 -4.41 -20.37 3.16
C LEU A 211 -3.14 -19.77 3.80
N GLY A 212 -2.03 -20.48 3.73
CA GLY A 212 -0.74 -20.03 4.27
C GLY A 212 -0.56 -20.35 5.76
N GLU A 213 0.70 -20.54 6.13
CA GLU A 213 1.07 -20.89 7.50
C GLU A 213 0.86 -19.73 8.48
N LEU A 214 1.10 -18.48 8.03
CA LEU A 214 0.95 -17.28 8.84
C LEU A 214 -0.49 -17.13 9.37
N LEU A 215 -1.52 -17.34 8.52
CA LEU A 215 -2.92 -17.30 8.96
C LEU A 215 -3.20 -18.36 10.02
N ILE A 216 -2.73 -19.59 9.80
CA ILE A 216 -2.93 -20.69 10.75
C ILE A 216 -2.29 -20.37 12.11
N GLN A 217 -1.08 -19.83 12.11
CA GLN A 217 -0.38 -19.44 13.33
C GLN A 217 -1.05 -18.26 14.03
N ALA A 218 -1.47 -17.22 13.29
CA ALA A 218 -2.19 -16.08 13.84
C ALA A 218 -3.53 -16.50 14.49
N LEU A 219 -4.23 -17.48 13.92
CA LEU A 219 -5.48 -18.02 14.49
C LEU A 219 -5.25 -18.91 15.73
N ASN A 220 -4.12 -19.61 15.80
CA ASN A 220 -3.80 -20.50 16.92
C ASN A 220 -3.14 -19.76 18.09
N TYR A 221 -2.28 -18.79 17.77
CA TYR A 221 -1.44 -18.05 18.74
C TYR A 221 -1.55 -16.55 18.51
N PRO A 222 -2.73 -15.92 18.68
CA PRO A 222 -2.93 -14.50 18.34
C PRO A 222 -2.11 -13.54 19.22
N GLU A 223 -1.62 -13.99 20.37
CA GLU A 223 -0.78 -13.21 21.29
C GLU A 223 0.73 -13.39 21.06
N ASP A 224 1.12 -14.11 20.02
CA ASP A 224 2.54 -14.27 19.64
C ASP A 224 3.20 -12.89 19.39
N GLN A 225 4.46 -12.76 19.81
CA GLN A 225 5.20 -11.51 19.71
C GLN A 225 5.88 -11.31 18.34
N ARG A 226 5.75 -12.25 17.42
CA ARG A 226 6.23 -12.07 16.05
C ARG A 226 5.55 -10.85 15.40
N PRO A 227 6.32 -10.02 14.67
CA PRO A 227 5.79 -8.77 14.13
C PRO A 227 4.56 -8.95 13.26
N ASP A 228 4.57 -9.96 12.39
CA ASP A 228 3.47 -10.29 11.48
C ASP A 228 2.18 -10.67 12.22
N ILE A 229 2.25 -11.59 13.18
CA ILE A 229 1.08 -12.02 13.99
C ILE A 229 0.59 -10.85 14.85
N ARG A 230 1.51 -10.11 15.46
CA ARG A 230 1.17 -8.96 16.30
C ARG A 230 0.46 -7.88 15.52
N ALA A 231 0.90 -7.58 14.30
CA ALA A 231 0.23 -6.62 13.43
C ALA A 231 -1.18 -7.06 13.05
N ILE A 232 -1.37 -8.34 12.68
CA ILE A 232 -2.69 -8.91 12.38
C ILE A 232 -3.63 -8.78 13.59
N PHE A 233 -3.15 -9.19 14.77
CA PHE A 233 -3.94 -9.14 16.01
C PHE A 233 -4.37 -7.73 16.38
N LEU A 234 -3.43 -6.77 16.39
CA LEU A 234 -3.72 -5.38 16.74
C LEU A 234 -4.64 -4.72 15.72
N ALA A 235 -4.46 -4.98 14.43
CA ALA A 235 -5.32 -4.47 13.36
C ALA A 235 -6.76 -4.99 13.50
N ASP A 236 -6.94 -6.30 13.75
CA ASP A 236 -8.25 -6.89 13.99
C ASP A 236 -8.95 -6.26 15.20
N LYS A 237 -8.25 -6.13 16.34
CA LYS A 237 -8.82 -5.54 17.57
C LYS A 237 -9.20 -4.07 17.41
N LEU A 238 -8.36 -3.27 16.75
CA LEU A 238 -8.68 -1.87 16.47
C LEU A 238 -9.92 -1.75 15.58
N CYS A 239 -10.00 -2.54 14.50
CA CYS A 239 -11.15 -2.54 13.62
C CYS A 239 -12.42 -3.08 14.30
N ASP A 240 -12.29 -4.06 15.18
CA ASP A 240 -13.40 -4.61 15.98
C ASP A 240 -14.03 -3.50 16.85
N ILE A 241 -13.19 -2.77 17.61
CA ILE A 241 -13.65 -1.67 18.48
C ILE A 241 -14.27 -0.55 17.62
N LEU A 242 -13.63 -0.16 16.53
CA LEU A 242 -14.13 0.90 15.64
C LEU A 242 -15.43 0.54 14.92
N SER A 243 -15.73 -0.74 14.76
CA SER A 243 -16.98 -1.22 14.15
C SER A 243 -18.17 -1.23 15.12
N GLN A 244 -17.93 -1.14 16.42
CA GLN A 244 -18.98 -1.13 17.43
C GLN A 244 -19.81 0.16 17.38
N PRO A 245 -21.12 0.15 17.63
CA PRO A 245 -21.96 1.34 17.72
C PRO A 245 -21.45 2.32 18.78
N VAL A 246 -21.06 1.81 19.96
CA VAL A 246 -20.48 2.55 21.06
C VAL A 246 -19.05 2.09 21.27
N LEU A 247 -18.11 3.05 21.28
CA LEU A 247 -16.69 2.74 21.46
C LEU A 247 -16.39 2.38 22.93
N ASP A 248 -15.76 1.25 23.14
CA ASP A 248 -15.09 0.96 24.41
C ASP A 248 -13.81 1.78 24.50
N LYS A 249 -13.89 2.91 25.19
CA LYS A 249 -12.79 3.88 25.32
C LYS A 249 -11.56 3.29 26.02
N LEU A 250 -11.77 2.40 27.00
CA LEU A 250 -10.67 1.81 27.78
C LEU A 250 -9.89 0.81 26.91
N GLU A 251 -10.59 -0.10 26.25
CA GLU A 251 -9.96 -1.07 25.37
C GLU A 251 -9.33 -0.38 24.14
N LEU A 252 -9.99 0.66 23.61
CA LEU A 252 -9.42 1.47 22.53
C LEU A 252 -8.10 2.11 22.92
N ALA A 253 -8.04 2.82 24.07
CA ALA A 253 -6.82 3.44 24.56
C ALA A 253 -5.69 2.41 24.71
N LYS A 254 -5.99 1.26 25.32
CA LYS A 254 -5.03 0.16 25.46
C LYS A 254 -4.48 -0.32 24.13
N ARG A 255 -5.33 -0.52 23.11
CA ARG A 255 -4.90 -1.01 21.79
C ARG A 255 -4.15 0.06 21.01
N MET A 256 -4.54 1.32 21.13
CA MET A 256 -3.82 2.45 20.55
C MET A 256 -2.39 2.55 21.09
N THR A 257 -2.22 2.50 22.42
CA THR A 257 -0.88 2.49 23.05
C THR A 257 -0.05 1.30 22.60
N GLN A 258 -0.64 0.11 22.53
CA GLN A 258 0.06 -1.10 22.05
C GLN A 258 0.50 -0.98 20.59
N ALA A 259 -0.36 -0.47 19.72
CA ALA A 259 -0.06 -0.32 18.29
C ALA A 259 0.96 0.80 18.03
N ALA A 260 0.86 1.92 18.74
CA ALA A 260 1.84 3.00 18.70
C ALA A 260 3.21 2.49 19.13
N SER A 261 3.29 1.81 20.29
CA SER A 261 4.54 1.20 20.78
C SER A 261 5.11 0.16 19.81
N PHE A 262 4.25 -0.67 19.21
CA PHE A 262 4.67 -1.67 18.22
C PHE A 262 5.32 -1.04 16.98
N THR A 263 4.76 0.09 16.52
CA THR A 263 5.28 0.81 15.34
C THR A 263 6.40 1.80 15.67
N GLY A 264 6.75 1.98 16.95
CA GLY A 264 7.74 2.95 17.40
C GLY A 264 7.28 4.40 17.27
N LEU A 265 5.98 4.66 17.20
CA LEU A 265 5.39 5.98 16.99
C LEU A 265 4.74 6.49 18.27
N GLU A 266 4.55 7.81 18.35
CA GLU A 266 3.63 8.39 19.32
C GLU A 266 2.17 8.10 18.93
N GLU A 267 1.25 8.04 19.92
CA GLU A 267 -0.17 7.71 19.67
C GLU A 267 -0.83 8.68 18.68
N LYS A 268 -0.50 9.95 18.73
CA LYS A 268 -1.01 10.98 17.81
C LYS A 268 -0.55 10.74 16.38
N GLU A 269 0.72 10.40 16.21
CA GLU A 269 1.28 10.07 14.89
C GLU A 269 0.68 8.78 14.33
N PHE A 270 0.57 7.75 15.17
CA PHE A 270 -0.08 6.50 14.78
C PHE A 270 -1.53 6.74 14.32
N LEU A 271 -2.28 7.58 15.03
CA LEU A 271 -3.64 7.95 14.64
C LEU A 271 -3.70 8.63 13.27
N VAL A 272 -2.79 9.55 13.00
CA VAL A 272 -2.69 10.20 11.68
C VAL A 272 -2.41 9.16 10.59
N ARG A 273 -1.53 8.19 10.84
CA ARG A 273 -1.27 7.08 9.91
C ARG A 273 -2.51 6.20 9.70
N MET A 274 -3.25 5.90 10.76
CA MET A 274 -4.53 5.17 10.64
C MET A 274 -5.55 5.91 9.77
N GLN A 275 -5.69 7.23 9.92
CA GLN A 275 -6.60 8.03 9.10
C GLN A 275 -6.20 8.01 7.62
N ARG A 276 -4.90 8.12 7.33
CA ARG A 276 -4.37 7.98 5.97
C ARG A 276 -4.63 6.58 5.41
N CYS A 277 -4.40 5.55 6.22
CA CYS A 277 -4.67 4.16 5.86
C CYS A 277 -6.15 3.97 5.51
N ALA A 278 -7.09 4.54 6.28
CA ALA A 278 -8.52 4.48 5.98
C ALA A 278 -8.85 5.13 4.62
N ASN A 279 -8.28 6.28 4.31
CA ASN A 279 -8.46 6.92 3.01
C ASN A 279 -7.92 6.06 1.86
N ALA A 280 -6.80 5.31 2.09
CA ALA A 280 -6.30 4.35 1.10
C ALA A 280 -7.21 3.17 0.93
N THR A 281 -7.72 2.67 2.03
CA THR A 281 -8.67 1.55 2.01
C THR A 281 -9.89 1.91 1.18
N HIS A 282 -10.44 3.13 1.33
CA HIS A 282 -11.53 3.64 0.49
C HIS A 282 -11.18 3.57 -1.00
N LYS A 283 -10.04 4.16 -1.40
CA LYS A 283 -9.59 4.15 -2.79
C LYS A 283 -9.38 2.73 -3.33
N LEU A 284 -8.76 1.87 -2.51
CA LEU A 284 -8.49 0.49 -2.91
C LEU A 284 -9.79 -0.32 -3.07
N ALA A 285 -10.76 -0.14 -2.18
CA ALA A 285 -12.08 -0.77 -2.29
C ALA A 285 -12.80 -0.36 -3.59
N GLU A 286 -12.72 0.91 -3.98
CA GLU A 286 -13.26 1.37 -5.28
C GLU A 286 -12.58 0.69 -6.47
N VAL A 287 -11.25 0.57 -6.44
CA VAL A 287 -10.47 -0.08 -7.52
C VAL A 287 -10.82 -1.56 -7.64
N TYR A 288 -11.02 -2.25 -6.51
CA TYR A 288 -11.52 -3.63 -6.51
C TYR A 288 -12.98 -3.75 -6.95
N GLY A 289 -13.72 -2.64 -7.09
CA GLY A 289 -15.15 -2.62 -7.41
C GLY A 289 -16.05 -2.96 -6.23
N ALA A 290 -15.51 -2.89 -5.02
CA ALA A 290 -16.19 -3.21 -3.76
C ALA A 290 -16.77 -1.97 -3.08
N LYS A 291 -17.40 -1.07 -3.84
CA LYS A 291 -17.95 0.20 -3.33
C LYS A 291 -18.95 0.02 -2.19
N VAL A 292 -19.65 -1.11 -2.15
CA VAL A 292 -20.61 -1.42 -1.08
C VAL A 292 -19.96 -1.50 0.30
N LEU A 293 -18.64 -1.71 0.39
CA LEU A 293 -17.91 -1.73 1.66
C LEU A 293 -17.68 -0.33 2.24
N LEU A 294 -17.72 0.72 1.41
CA LEU A 294 -17.30 2.08 1.79
C LEU A 294 -18.07 2.64 2.99
N ASP A 295 -19.40 2.39 3.02
CA ASP A 295 -20.27 2.88 4.08
C ASP A 295 -20.10 2.13 5.43
N TYR A 296 -19.36 1.03 5.40
CA TYR A 296 -19.16 0.14 6.56
C TYR A 296 -17.71 0.02 7.00
N LEU A 297 -16.78 0.71 6.34
CA LEU A 297 -15.38 0.71 6.75
C LEU A 297 -15.22 1.34 8.14
N PRO A 298 -14.50 0.70 9.06
CA PRO A 298 -14.19 1.27 10.37
C PRO A 298 -13.48 2.62 10.23
N ASP A 299 -14.09 3.68 10.78
CA ASP A 299 -13.57 5.05 10.61
C ASP A 299 -12.71 5.49 11.81
N PRO A 300 -11.39 5.67 11.65
CA PRO A 300 -10.52 6.19 12.70
C PRO A 300 -10.87 7.60 13.18
N LYS A 301 -11.64 8.38 12.42
CA LYS A 301 -12.11 9.70 12.87
C LYS A 301 -13.01 9.61 14.10
N ARG A 302 -13.62 8.47 14.34
CA ARG A 302 -14.37 8.20 15.57
C ARG A 302 -13.52 8.25 16.84
N ILE A 303 -12.19 8.08 16.72
CA ILE A 303 -11.24 8.19 17.83
C ILE A 303 -11.08 9.65 18.24
N VAL A 304 -11.20 10.56 17.29
CA VAL A 304 -10.99 12.00 17.49
C VAL A 304 -12.31 12.75 17.39
N ALA A 305 -12.91 13.04 18.49
CA ALA A 305 -13.87 14.15 18.57
C ALA A 305 -13.04 15.42 18.73
N ALA A 306 -12.76 16.12 17.62
CA ALA A 306 -12.13 17.44 17.55
C ALA A 306 -10.60 17.50 17.77
N GLU A 307 -9.85 17.42 16.70
CA GLU A 307 -8.59 18.16 16.53
C GLU A 307 -8.57 18.81 15.13
N PRO A 308 -7.89 19.98 14.96
CA PRO A 308 -8.04 20.82 13.78
C PRO A 308 -7.46 20.17 12.50
N ASP A 309 -8.06 20.54 11.37
CA ASP A 309 -7.65 20.16 10.03
C ASP A 309 -6.15 20.32 9.79
N LEU A 310 -5.44 19.20 9.81
CA LEU A 310 -4.12 19.11 9.21
C LEU A 310 -4.28 18.73 7.74
N PRO A 311 -3.52 19.35 6.83
CA PRO A 311 -3.65 19.06 5.40
C PRO A 311 -3.41 17.58 5.12
N PRO A 312 -4.12 16.99 4.13
CA PRO A 312 -3.98 15.58 3.79
C PRO A 312 -2.54 15.29 3.37
N ILE A 313 -1.86 14.46 4.16
CA ILE A 313 -0.55 13.93 3.79
C ILE A 313 -0.79 12.70 2.91
N PRO A 314 -0.15 12.59 1.74
CA PRO A 314 -0.36 11.47 0.84
C PRO A 314 -0.01 10.14 1.47
N LEU A 315 -0.81 9.13 1.16
CA LEU A 315 -0.60 7.75 1.54
C LEU A 315 0.74 7.21 1.08
N ASP A 316 1.33 6.43 1.98
CA ASP A 316 2.59 5.72 1.83
C ASP A 316 2.98 5.38 0.38
N MET A 317 3.61 6.32 -0.27
CA MET A 317 4.74 5.98 -1.11
C MET A 317 5.85 5.53 -0.16
N PRO A 318 6.58 4.45 -0.42
CA PRO A 318 7.65 4.02 0.46
C PRO A 318 8.55 5.21 0.75
N VAL A 319 8.90 5.36 2.02
CA VAL A 319 10.05 6.16 2.39
C VAL A 319 11.23 5.40 1.80
N TYR A 320 11.69 5.82 0.63
CA TYR A 320 12.85 5.21 -0.01
C TYR A 320 14.02 5.33 0.97
N GLN A 321 14.51 4.18 1.44
CA GLN A 321 15.74 4.13 2.23
C GLN A 321 16.93 4.08 1.28
N VAL A 322 18.08 4.52 1.75
CA VAL A 322 19.33 4.40 1.00
C VAL A 322 19.55 2.95 0.59
N ASN A 323 19.64 2.69 -0.71
CA ASN A 323 19.88 1.35 -1.25
C ASN A 323 21.11 1.34 -2.17
N LEU A 324 22.24 0.95 -1.59
CA LEU A 324 23.52 0.91 -2.30
C LEU A 324 23.52 -0.03 -3.51
N ASN A 325 22.73 -1.12 -3.47
CA ASN A 325 22.64 -2.04 -4.61
C ASN A 325 21.94 -1.37 -5.80
N ILE A 326 20.88 -0.62 -5.57
CA ILE A 326 20.18 0.16 -6.59
C ILE A 326 21.10 1.27 -7.10
N GLN A 327 21.79 2.01 -6.22
CA GLN A 327 22.76 3.01 -6.64
C GLN A 327 23.79 2.42 -7.61
N LEU A 328 24.42 1.31 -7.23
CA LEU A 328 25.43 0.65 -8.04
C LEU A 328 24.88 0.14 -9.38
N ALA A 329 23.68 -0.45 -9.37
CA ALA A 329 23.03 -0.93 -10.58
C ALA A 329 22.74 0.22 -11.56
N LYS A 330 22.16 1.32 -11.06
CA LYS A 330 21.80 2.49 -11.90
C LYS A 330 23.03 3.26 -12.40
N LEU A 331 24.09 3.37 -11.60
CA LEU A 331 25.36 3.95 -12.05
C LEU A 331 26.04 3.11 -13.15
N ARG A 332 25.96 1.78 -13.06
CA ARG A 332 26.45 0.87 -14.14
C ARG A 332 25.62 1.03 -15.41
N GLU A 333 24.30 1.14 -15.29
CA GLU A 333 23.40 1.35 -16.42
C GLU A 333 23.72 2.69 -17.13
N LEU A 334 23.86 3.77 -16.36
CA LEU A 334 24.28 5.08 -16.90
C LEU A 334 25.67 5.02 -17.56
N THR A 335 26.61 4.27 -16.98
CA THR A 335 27.94 4.07 -17.61
C THR A 335 27.81 3.36 -18.96
N GLY A 336 26.91 2.38 -19.06
CA GLY A 336 26.58 1.72 -20.33
C GLY A 336 26.00 2.70 -21.37
N PHE A 337 25.16 3.64 -20.95
CA PHE A 337 24.59 4.67 -21.82
C PHE A 337 25.64 5.66 -22.35
N ALA A 338 26.66 5.96 -21.58
CA ALA A 338 27.78 6.78 -22.05
C ALA A 338 28.56 6.09 -23.20
N ILE A 339 28.52 4.75 -23.27
CA ILE A 339 29.15 3.98 -24.33
C ILE A 339 28.22 3.77 -25.54
N ASN A 340 26.94 3.45 -25.28
CA ASN A 340 26.00 2.96 -26.30
C ASN A 340 25.02 4.02 -26.82
N LYS A 341 25.19 5.31 -26.47
CA LYS A 341 24.35 6.43 -26.91
C LYS A 341 22.85 6.18 -26.68
N ALA A 342 22.43 6.16 -25.40
CA ALA A 342 21.03 6.10 -25.04
C ALA A 342 20.27 7.39 -25.38
N ASP A 343 18.96 7.33 -25.53
CA ASP A 343 18.15 8.52 -25.74
C ASP A 343 18.01 9.36 -24.46
N PHE A 344 17.64 10.63 -24.64
CA PHE A 344 17.50 11.59 -23.54
C PHE A 344 16.54 11.12 -22.43
N ASN A 345 15.42 10.49 -22.81
CA ASN A 345 14.42 10.06 -21.81
C ASN A 345 14.90 8.84 -21.01
N GLN A 346 15.62 7.90 -21.65
CA GLN A 346 16.22 6.76 -20.95
C GLN A 346 17.24 7.22 -19.91
N ILE A 347 18.15 8.12 -20.27
CA ILE A 347 19.16 8.66 -19.35
C ILE A 347 18.45 9.38 -18.19
N MET A 348 17.47 10.24 -18.50
CA MET A 348 16.73 10.99 -17.50
C MET A 348 15.96 10.08 -16.52
N GLN A 349 15.31 9.05 -17.04
CA GLN A 349 14.58 8.09 -16.22
C GLN A 349 15.54 7.32 -15.29
N THR A 350 16.62 6.78 -15.81
CA THR A 350 17.58 5.99 -15.03
C THR A 350 18.25 6.82 -13.93
N VAL A 351 18.61 8.08 -14.20
CA VAL A 351 19.19 8.94 -13.17
C VAL A 351 18.18 9.30 -12.08
N LEU A 352 16.92 9.58 -12.45
CA LEU A 352 15.89 9.91 -11.47
C LEU A 352 15.50 8.71 -10.62
N GLU A 353 15.40 7.50 -11.18
CA GLU A 353 15.21 6.27 -10.43
C GLU A 353 16.37 6.00 -9.47
N GLY A 354 17.61 6.19 -9.90
CA GLY A 354 18.79 6.06 -9.06
C GLY A 354 18.83 7.06 -7.89
N ILE A 355 18.37 8.29 -8.11
CA ILE A 355 18.24 9.31 -7.07
C ILE A 355 17.08 8.95 -6.13
N LEU A 356 15.91 8.62 -6.67
CA LEU A 356 14.72 8.35 -5.88
C LEU A 356 14.89 7.11 -5.00
N GLU A 357 15.22 5.97 -5.61
CA GLU A 357 15.24 4.66 -4.96
C GLU A 357 16.62 4.32 -4.36
N GLY A 358 17.70 4.80 -4.99
CA GLY A 358 19.06 4.53 -4.54
C GLY A 358 19.49 5.44 -3.39
N ILE A 359 19.33 6.76 -3.51
CA ILE A 359 19.65 7.71 -2.43
C ILE A 359 18.54 7.73 -1.37
N GLY A 360 17.32 7.32 -1.75
CA GLY A 360 16.20 7.29 -0.83
C GLY A 360 15.67 8.69 -0.54
N VAL A 361 15.39 9.48 -1.58
CA VAL A 361 14.73 10.76 -1.46
C VAL A 361 13.21 10.59 -1.60
N ASP A 362 12.44 11.54 -1.09
CA ASP A 362 10.99 11.48 -1.21
C ASP A 362 10.51 11.98 -2.58
N ARG A 363 11.26 12.92 -3.15
CA ARG A 363 10.97 13.55 -4.43
C ARG A 363 12.25 13.89 -5.15
N CYS A 364 12.24 13.70 -6.45
CA CYS A 364 13.29 14.20 -7.32
C CYS A 364 12.74 14.58 -8.68
N GLY A 365 13.47 15.40 -9.42
CA GLY A 365 13.03 15.79 -10.75
C GLY A 365 14.07 16.52 -11.55
N VAL A 366 13.69 16.78 -12.80
CA VAL A 366 14.44 17.60 -13.73
C VAL A 366 13.62 18.84 -14.10
N LEU A 367 14.21 19.99 -13.88
CA LEU A 367 13.71 21.30 -14.27
C LEU A 367 14.48 21.76 -15.50
N LEU A 368 13.81 22.08 -16.59
CA LEU A 368 14.46 22.59 -17.80
C LEU A 368 14.25 24.10 -17.96
N LEU A 369 15.26 24.76 -18.52
CA LEU A 369 15.14 26.15 -18.91
C LEU A 369 14.14 26.32 -20.05
N SER A 370 13.24 27.29 -19.93
CA SER A 370 12.36 27.69 -21.01
C SER A 370 13.18 28.17 -22.23
N PRO A 371 12.61 28.13 -23.44
CA PRO A 371 13.32 28.64 -24.64
C PRO A 371 13.82 30.09 -24.49
N SER A 372 13.10 30.91 -23.73
CA SER A 372 13.49 32.30 -23.42
C SER A 372 14.56 32.38 -22.33
N ARG A 373 14.90 31.29 -21.66
CA ARG A 373 15.83 31.21 -20.51
C ARG A 373 15.43 32.10 -19.32
N LYS A 374 14.18 32.52 -19.26
CA LYS A 374 13.66 33.34 -18.16
C LYS A 374 12.99 32.53 -17.05
N GLN A 375 12.68 31.28 -17.30
CA GLN A 375 11.99 30.42 -16.35
C GLN A 375 12.57 29.00 -16.36
N LEU A 376 12.51 28.35 -15.21
CA LEU A 376 12.67 26.90 -15.09
C LEU A 376 11.29 26.26 -14.99
N GLN A 377 11.09 25.20 -15.76
CA GLN A 377 9.83 24.45 -15.79
C GLN A 377 10.10 22.96 -15.51
N PRO A 378 9.28 22.30 -14.72
CA PRO A 378 9.45 20.89 -14.43
C PRO A 378 9.19 20.06 -15.69
N ARG A 379 10.18 19.28 -16.10
CA ARG A 379 10.06 18.31 -17.19
C ARG A 379 9.51 16.98 -16.68
N VAL A 380 10.13 16.47 -15.63
CA VAL A 380 9.75 15.25 -14.92
C VAL A 380 9.94 15.49 -13.43
N ILE A 381 8.96 15.12 -12.65
CA ILE A 381 9.04 15.02 -11.19
C ILE A 381 8.60 13.59 -10.83
N LEU A 382 9.36 12.92 -9.99
CA LEU A 382 9.05 11.61 -9.45
C LEU A 382 8.96 11.68 -7.92
N GLY A 383 8.21 10.77 -7.34
CA GLY A 383 8.08 10.67 -5.90
C GLY A 383 6.75 11.20 -5.38
N ARG A 384 6.73 11.57 -4.10
CA ARG A 384 5.52 12.00 -3.40
C ARG A 384 5.03 13.36 -3.92
N ASP A 385 3.72 13.50 -4.08
CA ASP A 385 3.05 14.73 -4.54
C ASP A 385 3.58 15.28 -5.88
N ALA A 386 4.17 14.41 -6.71
CA ALA A 386 4.82 14.80 -7.96
C ALA A 386 3.91 15.64 -8.88
N ASP A 387 2.62 15.30 -8.98
CA ASP A 387 1.67 16.01 -9.84
C ASP A 387 1.32 17.40 -9.31
N ALA A 388 1.18 17.57 -7.99
CA ALA A 388 0.93 18.86 -7.36
C ALA A 388 2.12 19.80 -7.55
N ILE A 389 3.33 19.30 -7.30
CA ILE A 389 4.56 20.08 -7.44
C ILE A 389 4.83 20.42 -8.90
N LYS A 390 4.55 19.53 -9.85
CA LYS A 390 4.75 19.80 -11.27
C LYS A 390 3.95 20.99 -11.78
N GLN A 391 2.80 21.27 -11.20
CA GLN A 391 2.00 22.45 -11.55
C GLN A 391 2.54 23.75 -10.92
N GLU A 392 3.14 23.67 -9.76
CA GLU A 392 3.54 24.83 -8.97
C GLU A 392 5.02 25.18 -9.10
N PHE A 393 5.88 24.28 -9.59
CA PHE A 393 7.33 24.41 -9.58
C PHE A 393 7.87 25.16 -10.83
N ILE A 394 7.18 26.23 -11.22
CA ILE A 394 7.66 27.15 -12.27
C ILE A 394 8.41 28.29 -11.58
N ILE A 395 9.71 28.41 -11.85
CA ILE A 395 10.60 29.35 -11.17
C ILE A 395 10.97 30.45 -12.14
N ASP A 396 10.74 31.70 -11.76
CA ASP A 396 11.19 32.87 -12.51
C ASP A 396 12.67 33.13 -12.21
N LEU A 397 13.46 33.32 -13.26
CA LEU A 397 14.89 33.59 -13.17
C LEU A 397 15.23 35.10 -13.31
N SER A 398 14.25 35.96 -13.18
CA SER A 398 14.44 37.41 -13.30
C SER A 398 15.27 37.98 -12.14
N ASP A 399 15.23 37.36 -10.98
CA ASP A 399 16.06 37.74 -9.82
C ASP A 399 17.47 37.14 -9.95
N LYS A 400 18.44 37.99 -10.27
CA LYS A 400 19.87 37.61 -10.36
C LYS A 400 20.48 37.18 -9.02
N ARG A 401 19.84 37.46 -7.90
CA ARG A 401 20.29 37.04 -6.56
C ARG A 401 19.72 35.70 -6.13
N GLY A 402 18.76 35.18 -6.87
CA GLY A 402 18.13 33.89 -6.60
C GLY A 402 19.12 32.73 -6.70
N LEU A 403 18.83 31.66 -5.93
CA LEU A 403 19.63 30.45 -5.83
C LEU A 403 19.97 29.83 -7.19
N PHE A 404 18.99 29.72 -8.07
CA PHE A 404 19.17 29.09 -9.39
C PHE A 404 20.08 29.90 -10.31
N HIS A 405 20.06 31.25 -10.20
CA HIS A 405 20.97 32.10 -10.98
C HIS A 405 22.42 31.89 -10.54
N GLN A 406 22.68 31.84 -9.23
CA GLN A 406 24.00 31.53 -8.70
C GLN A 406 24.47 30.13 -9.08
N ALA A 407 23.58 29.12 -8.99
CA ALA A 407 23.89 27.76 -9.41
C ALA A 407 24.22 27.67 -10.92
N MET A 408 23.60 28.52 -11.78
CA MET A 408 23.92 28.59 -13.21
C MET A 408 25.31 29.19 -13.45
N GLU A 409 25.69 30.21 -12.70
CA GLU A 409 27.00 30.87 -12.83
C GLU A 409 28.15 29.94 -12.38
N HIS A 410 27.99 29.33 -11.19
CA HIS A 410 29.03 28.48 -10.62
C HIS A 410 29.07 27.08 -11.23
N LYS A 411 28.00 26.62 -11.87
CA LYS A 411 27.86 25.26 -12.46
C LYS A 411 28.22 24.13 -11.50
N ALA A 412 27.95 24.32 -10.22
CA ALA A 412 28.28 23.39 -9.16
C ALA A 412 27.01 22.88 -8.46
N PRO A 413 27.00 21.62 -8.02
CA PRO A 413 25.96 21.10 -7.15
C PRO A 413 25.89 21.87 -5.84
N LEU A 414 24.69 22.01 -5.30
CA LEU A 414 24.42 22.72 -4.06
C LEU A 414 23.58 21.84 -3.13
N TRP A 415 23.94 21.87 -1.86
CA TRP A 415 23.12 21.36 -0.78
C TRP A 415 22.62 22.52 0.06
N VAL A 416 21.31 22.73 0.04
CA VAL A 416 20.63 23.70 0.89
C VAL A 416 20.16 22.94 2.12
N ASP A 417 20.86 23.09 3.23
CA ASP A 417 20.64 22.37 4.49
C ASP A 417 19.39 22.85 5.22
N ASP A 418 19.16 24.16 5.28
CA ASP A 418 17.98 24.80 5.86
C ASP A 418 17.62 26.06 5.06
N PRO A 419 16.57 25.98 4.20
CA PRO A 419 16.11 27.11 3.39
C PRO A 419 15.70 28.34 4.21
N SER A 420 15.35 28.15 5.49
CA SER A 420 14.91 29.23 6.41
C SER A 420 16.07 29.89 7.13
N SER A 421 17.26 29.33 7.06
CA SER A 421 18.46 29.86 7.72
C SER A 421 18.85 31.22 7.15
N LYS A 422 19.52 32.07 7.94
CA LYS A 422 20.03 33.38 7.51
C LYS A 422 20.91 33.30 6.26
N LYS A 423 21.57 32.17 6.04
CA LYS A 423 22.43 31.91 4.89
C LYS A 423 21.64 31.81 3.58
N TRP A 424 20.46 31.16 3.63
CA TRP A 424 19.69 30.80 2.44
C TRP A 424 18.38 31.58 2.29
N GLN A 425 17.92 32.27 3.34
CA GLN A 425 16.61 32.91 3.40
C GLN A 425 16.34 33.89 2.25
N GLU A 426 17.32 34.71 1.88
CA GLU A 426 17.14 35.63 0.74
C GLU A 426 17.14 34.94 -0.61
N GLN A 427 17.98 33.91 -0.77
CA GLN A 427 18.14 33.17 -2.02
C GLN A 427 17.04 32.18 -2.31
N CYS A 428 16.40 31.65 -1.25
CA CYS A 428 15.32 30.67 -1.31
C CYS A 428 13.92 31.28 -1.15
N LYS A 429 13.79 32.60 -1.12
CA LYS A 429 12.54 33.31 -0.81
C LYS A 429 11.36 32.89 -1.70
N GLU A 430 11.59 32.63 -2.98
CA GLU A 430 10.57 32.16 -3.91
C GLU A 430 10.23 30.67 -3.72
N LEU A 431 11.19 29.88 -3.24
CA LEU A 431 11.02 28.46 -3.01
C LEU A 431 10.27 28.17 -1.70
N GLN A 432 10.44 29.02 -0.67
CA GLN A 432 9.75 28.87 0.62
C GLN A 432 8.23 28.97 0.51
N ALA A 433 7.72 29.67 -0.50
CA ALA A 433 6.29 29.77 -0.78
C ALA A 433 5.72 28.54 -1.52
N ARG A 434 6.54 27.59 -1.94
CA ARG A 434 6.20 26.53 -2.91
C ARG A 434 6.54 25.12 -2.44
N HIS A 435 6.02 24.68 -1.33
CA HIS A 435 6.12 23.28 -0.87
C HIS A 435 7.51 22.62 -0.86
N VAL A 436 8.59 23.42 -0.84
CA VAL A 436 9.95 22.92 -0.71
C VAL A 436 10.20 22.46 0.73
N SER A 437 10.94 21.39 0.89
CA SER A 437 11.29 20.82 2.21
C SER A 437 11.90 21.87 3.14
N ARG A 438 11.39 21.94 4.36
CA ARG A 438 12.02 22.74 5.43
C ARG A 438 13.35 22.13 5.90
N GLN A 439 13.56 20.86 5.69
CA GLN A 439 14.78 20.12 6.03
C GLN A 439 15.84 20.16 4.92
N GLY A 440 15.64 21.05 3.93
CA GLY A 440 16.59 21.24 2.86
C GLY A 440 16.33 20.43 1.59
N PHE A 441 17.17 20.67 0.59
CA PHE A 441 17.10 20.00 -0.70
C PHE A 441 18.46 20.00 -1.41
N LEU A 442 18.59 19.14 -2.40
CA LEU A 442 19.75 19.01 -3.26
C LEU A 442 19.45 19.57 -4.65
N LEU A 443 20.41 20.29 -5.21
CA LEU A 443 20.32 20.89 -6.54
C LEU A 443 21.63 20.63 -7.31
N ALA A 444 21.53 20.20 -8.56
CA ALA A 444 22.71 20.07 -9.42
C ALA A 444 22.39 20.56 -10.84
N PRO A 445 23.31 21.29 -11.51
CA PRO A 445 23.09 21.76 -12.88
C PRO A 445 23.09 20.57 -13.86
N LEU A 446 22.10 20.57 -14.76
CA LEU A 446 22.06 19.68 -15.91
C LEU A 446 22.83 20.34 -17.04
N LEU A 447 23.96 19.72 -17.40
CA LEU A 447 24.93 20.28 -18.36
C LEU A 447 24.94 19.45 -19.64
N VAL A 448 24.96 20.18 -20.78
CA VAL A 448 25.25 19.61 -22.10
C VAL A 448 26.29 20.51 -22.76
N ASP A 449 27.40 19.94 -23.18
CA ASP A 449 28.55 20.73 -23.74
C ASP A 449 28.94 21.96 -22.88
N SER A 450 28.98 21.75 -21.54
CA SER A 450 29.27 22.81 -20.55
C SER A 450 28.25 23.93 -20.47
N LYS A 451 27.11 23.83 -21.16
CA LYS A 451 25.98 24.76 -21.04
C LYS A 451 24.94 24.24 -20.09
N VAL A 452 24.49 25.06 -19.16
CA VAL A 452 23.36 24.72 -18.29
C VAL A 452 22.07 24.75 -19.12
N ILE A 453 21.38 23.62 -19.18
CA ILE A 453 20.07 23.47 -19.83
C ILE A 453 18.94 23.28 -18.82
N GLY A 454 19.26 23.02 -17.55
CA GLY A 454 18.31 22.77 -16.49
C GLY A 454 18.97 22.41 -15.17
N PHE A 455 18.20 21.80 -14.26
CA PHE A 455 18.66 21.36 -12.96
C PHE A 455 18.04 20.02 -12.58
N TYR A 456 18.81 19.20 -11.88
CA TYR A 456 18.30 18.10 -11.05
C TYR A 456 17.92 18.67 -9.70
N TYR A 457 16.81 18.20 -9.16
CA TYR A 457 16.29 18.55 -7.84
C TYR A 457 15.98 17.30 -7.05
N ALA A 458 16.23 17.29 -5.75
CA ALA A 458 15.82 16.23 -4.85
C ALA A 458 15.56 16.75 -3.44
N ASP A 459 14.52 16.26 -2.79
CA ASP A 459 14.21 16.60 -1.40
C ASP A 459 13.60 15.41 -0.62
N ARG A 460 13.57 15.56 0.70
CA ARG A 460 12.93 14.66 1.66
C ARG A 460 11.82 15.37 2.45
N GLY A 461 11.08 16.28 1.77
CA GLY A 461 10.05 17.11 2.40
C GLY A 461 8.95 16.33 3.10
N PRO A 462 8.32 15.35 2.44
CA PRO A 462 7.28 14.54 3.06
C PRO A 462 7.71 13.69 4.25
N SER A 463 8.96 13.22 4.30
CA SER A 463 9.49 12.43 5.42
C SER A 463 10.22 13.26 6.48
N GLU A 464 10.50 14.53 6.16
CA GLU A 464 11.29 15.46 7.01
C GLU A 464 12.65 14.91 7.47
N ARG A 465 13.24 13.96 6.72
CA ARG A 465 14.57 13.40 7.02
C ARG A 465 15.66 14.34 6.52
N ALA A 466 16.64 14.61 7.36
CA ALA A 466 17.82 15.36 6.96
C ALA A 466 18.67 14.59 5.93
N PHE A 467 19.39 15.32 5.08
CA PHE A 467 20.42 14.75 4.22
C PHE A 467 21.74 14.61 4.99
N GLU A 468 22.52 13.62 4.60
CA GLU A 468 23.88 13.43 5.05
C GLU A 468 24.86 13.71 3.89
N GLU A 469 26.14 13.91 4.22
CA GLU A 469 27.20 14.14 3.22
C GLU A 469 27.27 13.00 2.18
N VAL A 470 27.04 11.76 2.59
CA VAL A 470 27.02 10.59 1.69
C VAL A 470 25.89 10.66 0.67
N ASP A 471 24.72 11.17 1.07
CA ASP A 471 23.59 11.37 0.15
C ASP A 471 23.93 12.42 -0.91
N PHE A 472 24.54 13.52 -0.49
CA PHE A 472 24.95 14.59 -1.37
C PHE A 472 26.01 14.12 -2.36
N GLN A 473 27.02 13.37 -1.92
CA GLN A 473 28.02 12.79 -2.80
C GLN A 473 27.43 11.84 -3.82
N SER A 474 26.48 10.98 -3.41
CA SER A 474 25.75 10.09 -4.32
C SER A 474 24.95 10.88 -5.35
N PHE A 475 24.27 11.95 -4.94
CA PHE A 475 23.53 12.85 -5.85
C PHE A 475 24.44 13.53 -6.88
N ILE A 476 25.64 13.97 -6.45
CA ILE A 476 26.67 14.50 -7.33
C ILE A 476 27.09 13.46 -8.38
N HIS A 477 27.35 12.24 -7.97
CA HIS A 477 27.77 11.16 -8.89
C HIS A 477 26.71 10.89 -9.96
N PHE A 478 25.43 10.76 -9.57
CA PHE A 478 24.33 10.58 -10.54
C PHE A 478 24.21 11.72 -11.52
N SER A 479 24.22 12.96 -11.03
CA SER A 479 24.07 14.14 -11.88
C SER A 479 25.26 14.34 -12.84
N GLN A 480 26.48 14.11 -12.38
CA GLN A 480 27.68 14.22 -13.22
C GLN A 480 27.73 13.16 -14.30
N LEU A 481 27.45 11.90 -13.95
CA LEU A 481 27.44 10.81 -14.92
C LEU A 481 26.33 10.99 -15.98
N ALA A 482 25.14 11.44 -15.55
CA ALA A 482 24.07 11.78 -16.50
C ALA A 482 24.46 12.94 -17.43
N ASN A 483 25.14 13.96 -16.93
CA ASN A 483 25.66 15.05 -17.77
C ASN A 483 26.66 14.57 -18.83
N VAL A 484 27.50 13.58 -18.48
CA VAL A 484 28.39 12.92 -19.47
C VAL A 484 27.55 12.18 -20.52
N CYS A 485 26.55 11.38 -20.09
CA CYS A 485 25.69 10.64 -21.02
C CYS A 485 24.96 11.58 -21.98
N PHE A 486 24.36 12.68 -21.48
CA PHE A 486 23.67 13.66 -22.34
C PHE A 486 24.61 14.31 -23.33
N THR A 487 25.83 14.66 -22.89
CA THR A 487 26.83 15.28 -23.80
C THR A 487 27.22 14.30 -24.92
N VAL A 488 27.37 13.02 -24.62
CA VAL A 488 27.72 11.99 -25.62
C VAL A 488 26.55 11.68 -26.55
N SER A 489 25.34 11.63 -26.04
CA SER A 489 24.14 11.26 -26.81
C SER A 489 23.66 12.36 -27.75
N LEU A 490 23.96 13.62 -27.45
CA LEU A 490 23.57 14.77 -28.28
C LEU A 490 24.64 15.20 -29.30
N ARG A 491 25.79 14.54 -29.31
CA ARG A 491 26.84 14.61 -30.35
C ARG A 491 26.60 13.51 -31.39
#